data_05df383aa4c94c467a50f1a87415321b
#
_entry.id   05df383aa4c94c467a50f1a87415321b
#
_cell.length_a   1.000
_cell.length_b   1.000
_cell.length_c   1.000
_cell.angle_alpha   90.00
_cell.angle_beta   90.00
_cell.angle_gamma   90.00
#
_symmetry.space_group_name_H-M   'P 1'
#
loop_
_entity.id
_entity.type
_entity.pdbx_description
1 polymer ?
#
loop_
_entity_poly.entity_id
_entity_poly.type
_entity_poly.pdbx_seq_one_letter_code
_entity_poly.pdbx_strand_id
1 'polypeptide(L)'
;MLFVRVKVRIDMRQLKISKSITNRELGSLDKYLADIAREEMVTPEEEVLLAQRIREGDDIALERLVKANLRFVVSVAKQYQNQGLSLPDLINEGNVGLIKAAQRFDETKGFKFISYAVWWIRQSILQAVAEQSRLVRLPLNQVGALSKIKKTST
;
A
#
# COMPACT_ATOMS: atom_id res chain seq x y z
N MET A 1 6.05 4.56 -18.60
CA MET A 1 6.88 5.52 -18.10
C MET A 1 6.22 6.49 -17.21
N LEU A 2 5.24 7.19 -17.70
CA LEU A 2 4.55 8.11 -16.84
C LEU A 2 3.95 7.44 -15.65
N PHE A 3 3.48 6.22 -15.85
CA PHE A 3 2.91 5.48 -14.79
C PHE A 3 3.94 5.19 -13.72
N VAL A 4 5.14 4.86 -14.12
CA VAL A 4 6.20 4.61 -13.19
C VAL A 4 6.50 5.89 -12.41
N ARG A 5 6.41 7.04 -13.07
CA ARG A 5 6.68 8.28 -12.40
C ARG A 5 5.66 8.57 -11.32
N VAL A 6 4.38 8.27 -11.57
CA VAL A 6 3.36 8.46 -10.57
C VAL A 6 3.63 7.58 -9.38
N LYS A 7 3.97 6.32 -9.62
CA LYS A 7 4.25 5.40 -8.56
C LYS A 7 5.44 5.86 -7.75
N VAL A 8 6.50 6.28 -8.40
CA VAL A 8 7.68 6.73 -7.70
C VAL A 8 7.38 7.95 -6.85
N ARG A 9 6.59 8.87 -7.36
CA ARG A 9 6.28 10.06 -6.62
C ARG A 9 5.53 9.74 -5.33
N ILE A 10 4.56 8.86 -5.40
CA ILE A 10 3.79 8.47 -4.25
C ILE A 10 4.67 7.70 -3.27
N ASP A 11 5.47 6.78 -3.79
CA ASP A 11 6.32 5.97 -2.96
C ASP A 11 7.37 6.80 -2.25
N MET A 12 7.92 7.81 -2.88
CA MET A 12 8.90 8.63 -2.23
C MET A 12 8.34 9.40 -1.08
N ARG A 13 7.10 9.86 -1.20
CA ARG A 13 6.48 10.54 -0.10
C ARG A 13 6.29 9.59 1.06
N GLN A 14 5.89 8.35 0.78
CA GLN A 14 5.69 7.38 1.82
C GLN A 14 7.02 6.99 2.45
N LEU A 15 8.05 6.89 1.66
CA LEU A 15 9.35 6.54 2.20
C LEU A 15 9.88 7.61 3.14
N LYS A 16 9.57 8.87 2.87
CA LYS A 16 10.00 9.90 3.78
C LYS A 16 9.34 9.72 5.12
N ILE A 17 8.10 9.33 5.13
CA ILE A 17 7.40 9.11 6.37
C ILE A 17 7.98 7.92 7.09
N SER A 18 8.25 6.83 6.40
CA SER A 18 8.68 5.63 7.05
C SER A 18 10.12 5.68 7.54
N LYS A 19 10.90 6.63 7.06
CA LYS A 19 12.26 6.69 7.51
C LYS A 19 12.43 7.40 8.83
N SER A 20 11.47 8.14 9.24
CA SER A 20 11.59 8.89 10.44
C SER A 20 11.05 8.08 11.59
N ILE A 21 11.75 8.00 12.69
CA ILE A 21 11.27 7.28 13.83
C ILE A 21 11.36 8.17 15.00
N THR A 22 10.67 9.27 14.98
CA THR A 22 10.74 10.22 16.07
C THR A 22 9.40 10.88 16.17
N ASN A 23 9.30 11.87 17.02
CA ASN A 23 8.10 12.64 17.10
C ASN A 23 7.80 13.32 15.78
N ARG A 24 8.85 13.59 15.03
CA ARG A 24 8.65 14.19 13.74
C ARG A 24 7.93 13.22 12.81
N GLU A 25 8.23 11.93 12.94
CA GLU A 25 7.57 10.94 12.14
C GLU A 25 6.09 10.90 12.47
N LEU A 26 5.74 10.99 13.74
CA LEU A 26 4.35 11.00 14.13
C LEU A 26 3.65 12.23 13.58
N GLY A 27 4.32 13.37 13.61
CA GLY A 27 3.74 14.56 13.04
C GLY A 27 3.56 14.47 11.55
N SER A 28 4.52 13.83 10.87
CA SER A 28 4.43 13.63 9.43
C SER A 28 3.28 12.72 9.09
N LEU A 29 3.06 11.69 9.89
CA LEU A 29 1.96 10.79 9.66
C LEU A 29 0.64 11.51 9.83
N ASP A 30 0.50 12.33 10.88
CA ASP A 30 -0.72 13.08 11.09
C ASP A 30 -1.00 14.01 9.92
N LYS A 31 0.04 14.65 9.40
CA LYS A 31 -0.13 15.54 8.28
C LYS A 31 -0.56 14.75 7.04
N TYR A 32 0.04 13.58 6.83
CA TYR A 32 -0.33 12.73 5.72
C TYR A 32 -1.81 12.34 5.81
N LEU A 33 -2.25 11.93 7.00
CA LEU A 33 -3.63 11.52 7.17
C LEU A 33 -4.59 12.69 6.93
N ALA A 34 -4.21 13.89 7.36
CA ALA A 34 -5.03 15.06 7.10
C ALA A 34 -5.10 15.37 5.62
N ASP A 35 -3.97 15.21 4.93
CA ASP A 35 -3.93 15.49 3.50
C ASP A 35 -4.80 14.52 2.70
N ILE A 36 -4.72 13.23 3.00
CA ILE A 36 -5.51 12.28 2.25
C ILE A 36 -6.98 12.40 2.57
N ALA A 37 -7.33 12.89 3.75
CA ALA A 37 -8.72 13.07 4.13
C ALA A 37 -9.38 14.17 3.30
N ARG A 38 -8.60 15.04 2.71
CA ARG A 38 -9.16 16.12 1.90
C ARG A 38 -9.44 15.69 0.46
N GLU A 39 -8.93 14.54 0.05
CA GLU A 39 -9.16 14.12 -1.32
C GLU A 39 -10.62 13.74 -1.51
N GLU A 40 -11.17 14.12 -2.63
CA GLU A 40 -12.56 13.83 -2.90
C GLU A 40 -12.74 12.38 -3.27
N MET A 41 -13.86 11.83 -2.84
CA MET A 41 -14.18 10.46 -3.20
C MET A 41 -14.56 10.39 -4.67
N VAL A 42 -14.33 9.22 -5.25
CA VAL A 42 -14.66 8.97 -6.64
C VAL A 42 -16.01 8.25 -6.68
N THR A 43 -16.91 8.73 -7.51
CA THR A 43 -18.19 8.06 -7.66
C THR A 43 -18.02 6.80 -8.50
N PRO A 44 -18.98 5.85 -8.44
CA PRO A 44 -18.84 4.65 -9.27
C PRO A 44 -18.74 4.97 -10.75
N GLU A 45 -19.46 5.98 -11.21
CA GLU A 45 -19.40 6.35 -12.61
C GLU A 45 -18.03 6.90 -12.98
N GLU A 46 -17.47 7.69 -12.07
CA GLU A 46 -16.13 8.23 -12.28
C GLU A 46 -15.10 7.13 -12.28
N GLU A 47 -15.28 6.11 -11.44
CA GLU A 47 -14.36 4.99 -11.43
C GLU A 47 -14.28 4.30 -12.78
N VAL A 48 -15.40 4.12 -13.43
CA VAL A 48 -15.43 3.47 -14.73
C VAL A 48 -14.66 4.31 -15.74
N LEU A 49 -14.88 5.62 -15.74
CA LEU A 49 -14.18 6.49 -16.67
C LEU A 49 -12.69 6.50 -16.41
N LEU A 50 -12.31 6.56 -15.14
CA LEU A 50 -10.90 6.57 -14.79
C LEU A 50 -10.24 5.26 -15.18
N ALA A 51 -10.92 4.13 -14.97
CA ALA A 51 -10.36 2.84 -15.32
C ALA A 51 -10.11 2.74 -16.83
N GLN A 52 -11.03 3.27 -17.61
CA GLN A 52 -10.86 3.25 -19.05
C GLN A 52 -9.68 4.10 -19.46
N ARG A 53 -9.53 5.26 -18.85
CA ARG A 53 -8.43 6.16 -19.19
C ARG A 53 -7.09 5.61 -18.75
N ILE A 54 -7.07 4.92 -17.61
CA ILE A 54 -5.84 4.29 -17.14
C ILE A 54 -5.37 3.23 -18.13
N ARG A 55 -6.31 2.48 -18.68
CA ARG A 55 -5.95 1.48 -19.66
C ARG A 55 -5.34 2.09 -20.92
N GLU A 56 -5.68 3.34 -21.20
CA GLU A 56 -5.14 4.05 -22.35
C GLU A 56 -3.83 4.76 -22.02
N GLY A 57 -3.33 4.60 -20.81
CA GLY A 57 -2.05 5.20 -20.45
C GLY A 57 -2.14 6.56 -19.77
N ASP A 58 -3.30 6.94 -19.27
CA ASP A 58 -3.50 8.24 -18.66
C ASP A 58 -3.02 8.21 -17.20
N ASP A 59 -1.86 8.79 -16.95
CA ASP A 59 -1.29 8.81 -15.62
C ASP A 59 -2.06 9.71 -14.67
N ILE A 60 -2.69 10.75 -15.18
CA ILE A 60 -3.46 11.63 -14.31
C ILE A 60 -4.68 10.88 -13.78
N ALA A 61 -5.30 10.05 -14.62
CA ALA A 61 -6.42 9.24 -14.18
C ALA A 61 -5.97 8.23 -13.13
N LEU A 62 -4.79 7.65 -13.31
CA LEU A 62 -4.26 6.72 -12.34
C LEU A 62 -4.03 7.41 -11.01
N GLU A 63 -3.44 8.58 -11.03
CA GLU A 63 -3.18 9.32 -9.81
C GLU A 63 -4.49 9.70 -9.11
N ARG A 64 -5.48 10.09 -9.88
CA ARG A 64 -6.77 10.46 -9.29
C ARG A 64 -7.42 9.28 -8.57
N LEU A 65 -7.41 8.11 -9.21
CA LEU A 65 -8.02 6.94 -8.63
C LEU A 65 -7.26 6.50 -7.36
N VAL A 66 -5.95 6.54 -7.41
CA VAL A 66 -5.14 6.15 -6.27
C VAL A 66 -5.37 7.12 -5.11
N LYS A 67 -5.33 8.41 -5.36
CA LYS A 67 -5.46 9.39 -4.29
C LYS A 67 -6.82 9.31 -3.60
N ALA A 68 -7.86 9.02 -4.35
CA ALA A 68 -9.19 8.95 -3.77
C ALA A 68 -9.33 7.78 -2.82
N ASN A 69 -8.43 6.80 -2.91
CA ASN A 69 -8.52 5.59 -2.11
C ASN A 69 -7.40 5.42 -1.10
N LEU A 70 -6.56 6.45 -0.92
CA LEU A 70 -5.46 6.32 0.03
C LEU A 70 -5.94 6.11 1.46
N ARG A 71 -7.05 6.73 1.84
CA ARG A 71 -7.53 6.53 3.20
C ARG A 71 -8.07 5.12 3.42
N PHE A 72 -8.50 4.46 2.36
CA PHE A 72 -8.91 3.08 2.49
C PHE A 72 -7.70 2.21 2.82
N VAL A 73 -6.55 2.52 2.24
CA VAL A 73 -5.32 1.81 2.53
C VAL A 73 -4.97 1.95 4.01
N VAL A 74 -5.15 3.14 4.57
CA VAL A 74 -4.86 3.36 5.98
C VAL A 74 -5.76 2.47 6.83
N SER A 75 -7.03 2.37 6.48
CA SER A 75 -7.95 1.52 7.23
C SER A 75 -7.51 0.06 7.22
N VAL A 76 -7.07 -0.43 6.07
CA VAL A 76 -6.62 -1.80 5.97
C VAL A 76 -5.30 -1.98 6.73
N ALA A 77 -4.38 -1.01 6.59
CA ALA A 77 -3.08 -1.12 7.24
C ALA A 77 -3.21 -1.20 8.76
N LYS A 78 -4.19 -0.51 9.32
CA LYS A 78 -4.37 -0.53 10.75
C LYS A 78 -4.68 -1.92 11.28
N GLN A 79 -5.21 -2.79 10.45
CA GLN A 79 -5.53 -4.14 10.87
C GLN A 79 -4.30 -5.01 11.06
N TYR A 80 -3.16 -4.56 10.57
CA TYR A 80 -1.95 -5.35 10.62
C TYR A 80 -0.89 -4.76 11.55
N GLN A 81 -1.27 -3.82 12.38
CA GLN A 81 -0.34 -3.24 13.33
C GLN A 81 0.12 -4.29 14.33
N ASN A 82 1.27 -4.05 14.92
CA ASN A 82 1.84 -4.93 15.94
C ASN A 82 2.34 -6.27 15.40
N GLN A 83 2.70 -6.30 14.14
CA GLN A 83 3.23 -7.51 13.56
C GLN A 83 4.63 -7.31 13.00
N GLY A 84 5.35 -6.33 13.50
CA GLY A 84 6.73 -6.14 13.11
C GLY A 84 7.01 -4.96 12.20
N LEU A 85 5.98 -4.32 11.68
CA LEU A 85 6.15 -3.14 10.85
C LEU A 85 5.41 -1.97 11.45
N SER A 86 5.95 -0.78 11.30
CA SER A 86 5.29 0.42 11.78
C SER A 86 4.11 0.75 10.89
N LEU A 87 3.18 1.57 11.39
CA LEU A 87 2.04 1.95 10.58
C LEU A 87 2.45 2.67 9.29
N PRO A 88 3.40 3.59 9.30
CA PRO A 88 3.84 4.19 8.04
C PRO A 88 4.36 3.15 7.04
N ASP A 89 5.10 2.15 7.52
CA ASP A 89 5.58 1.11 6.63
C ASP A 89 4.44 0.29 6.06
N LEU A 90 3.44 -0.01 6.89
CA LEU A 90 2.29 -0.77 6.41
C LEU A 90 1.53 0.03 5.36
N ILE A 91 1.39 1.34 5.58
CA ILE A 91 0.71 2.18 4.61
C ILE A 91 1.49 2.22 3.29
N ASN A 92 2.82 2.30 3.37
CA ASN A 92 3.63 2.29 2.15
C ASN A 92 3.39 1.01 1.36
N GLU A 93 3.39 -0.13 2.03
CA GLU A 93 3.20 -1.38 1.34
C GLU A 93 1.79 -1.50 0.79
N GLY A 94 0.81 -1.01 1.55
CA GLY A 94 -0.55 -1.03 1.06
C GLY A 94 -0.74 -0.14 -0.15
N ASN A 95 -0.04 1.00 -0.18
CA ASN A 95 -0.13 1.89 -1.34
C ASN A 95 0.44 1.25 -2.59
N VAL A 96 1.51 0.46 -2.45
CA VAL A 96 2.04 -0.27 -3.59
C VAL A 96 0.98 -1.22 -4.13
N GLY A 97 0.27 -1.91 -3.24
CA GLY A 97 -0.80 -2.80 -3.66
C GLY A 97 -1.93 -2.05 -4.33
N LEU A 98 -2.27 -0.87 -3.80
CA LEU A 98 -3.33 -0.05 -4.39
C LEU A 98 -2.99 0.38 -5.80
N ILE A 99 -1.74 0.77 -6.02
CA ILE A 99 -1.32 1.19 -7.36
C ILE A 99 -1.41 0.02 -8.33
N LYS A 100 -0.98 -1.16 -7.91
CA LYS A 100 -1.08 -2.33 -8.75
C LYS A 100 -2.53 -2.65 -9.09
N ALA A 101 -3.41 -2.50 -8.10
CA ALA A 101 -4.82 -2.75 -8.35
C ALA A 101 -5.38 -1.77 -9.36
N ALA A 102 -5.00 -0.50 -9.25
CA ALA A 102 -5.50 0.52 -10.18
C ALA A 102 -5.06 0.23 -11.61
N GLN A 103 -3.87 -0.33 -11.77
CA GLN A 103 -3.38 -0.65 -13.09
C GLN A 103 -4.10 -1.82 -13.71
N ARG A 104 -4.59 -2.73 -12.89
CA ARG A 104 -5.16 -3.98 -13.36
C ARG A 104 -6.67 -4.07 -13.24
N PHE A 105 -7.28 -3.02 -12.72
CA PHE A 105 -8.72 -3.04 -12.50
C PHE A 105 -9.46 -3.11 -13.83
N ASP A 106 -10.46 -3.96 -13.90
CA ASP A 106 -11.29 -4.12 -15.08
C ASP A 106 -12.71 -3.77 -14.72
N GLU A 107 -13.14 -2.59 -15.13
CA GLU A 107 -14.46 -2.08 -14.78
C GLU A 107 -15.56 -2.87 -15.45
N THR A 108 -15.24 -3.67 -16.46
CA THR A 108 -16.28 -4.44 -17.15
C THR A 108 -16.71 -5.63 -16.35
N LYS A 109 -16.02 -5.96 -15.26
CA LYS A 109 -16.38 -7.12 -14.46
C LYS A 109 -17.54 -6.84 -13.50
N GLY A 110 -17.94 -5.60 -13.36
CA GLY A 110 -19.15 -5.30 -12.61
C GLY A 110 -18.99 -5.12 -11.11
N PHE A 111 -17.78 -5.15 -10.57
CA PHE A 111 -17.61 -4.88 -9.15
C PHE A 111 -16.89 -3.56 -8.95
N LYS A 112 -16.96 -3.04 -7.74
CA LYS A 112 -16.35 -1.76 -7.45
C LYS A 112 -14.86 -1.89 -7.27
N PHE A 113 -14.16 -0.80 -7.56
CA PHE A 113 -12.70 -0.80 -7.44
C PHE A 113 -12.24 -1.20 -6.04
N ILE A 114 -12.90 -0.70 -5.01
CA ILE A 114 -12.48 -1.00 -3.65
C ILE A 114 -12.50 -2.50 -3.35
N SER A 115 -13.51 -3.21 -3.85
CA SER A 115 -13.61 -4.65 -3.62
C SER A 115 -12.44 -5.40 -4.24
N TYR A 116 -11.98 -4.91 -5.37
CA TYR A 116 -10.85 -5.52 -6.05
C TYR A 116 -9.54 -5.09 -5.38
N ALA A 117 -9.45 -3.81 -5.04
CA ALA A 117 -8.20 -3.26 -4.52
C ALA A 117 -7.84 -3.83 -3.15
N VAL A 118 -8.83 -4.16 -2.33
CA VAL A 118 -8.55 -4.63 -0.98
C VAL A 118 -7.70 -5.90 -1.03
N TRP A 119 -7.91 -6.75 -2.02
CA TRP A 119 -7.12 -7.97 -2.13
C TRP A 119 -5.65 -7.63 -2.39
N TRP A 120 -5.41 -6.69 -3.31
CA TRP A 120 -4.04 -6.30 -3.63
C TRP A 120 -3.36 -5.62 -2.46
N ILE A 121 -4.10 -4.78 -1.73
CA ILE A 121 -3.56 -4.09 -0.58
C ILE A 121 -3.15 -5.08 0.49
N ARG A 122 -4.02 -6.04 0.78
CA ARG A 122 -3.70 -7.04 1.78
C ARG A 122 -2.52 -7.91 1.38
N GLN A 123 -2.46 -8.30 0.12
CA GLN A 123 -1.36 -9.14 -0.33
C GLN A 123 -0.02 -8.43 -0.20
N SER A 124 0.02 -7.16 -0.57
CA SER A 124 1.26 -6.41 -0.45
C SER A 124 1.68 -6.26 1.01
N ILE A 125 0.72 -5.98 1.90
CA ILE A 125 1.04 -5.82 3.31
C ILE A 125 1.48 -7.15 3.91
N LEU A 126 0.78 -8.22 3.62
CA LEU A 126 1.13 -9.51 4.18
C LEU A 126 2.48 -9.99 3.71
N GLN A 127 2.80 -9.72 2.46
CA GLN A 127 4.10 -10.09 1.95
C GLN A 127 5.21 -9.31 2.68
N ALA A 128 4.99 -8.04 2.92
CA ALA A 128 5.97 -7.23 3.62
C ALA A 128 6.15 -7.67 5.07
N VAL A 129 5.05 -8.02 5.72
CA VAL A 129 5.10 -8.49 7.10
C VAL A 129 5.87 -9.82 7.17
N ALA A 130 5.62 -10.69 6.22
CA ALA A 130 6.30 -11.98 6.19
C ALA A 130 7.81 -11.81 5.97
N GLU A 131 8.18 -10.89 5.09
CA GLU A 131 9.57 -10.65 4.82
C GLU A 131 10.27 -10.03 6.01
N GLN A 132 9.60 -9.12 6.69
CA GLN A 132 10.17 -8.48 7.85
C GLN A 132 10.38 -9.51 8.97
N SER A 133 9.43 -10.37 9.15
CA SER A 133 9.54 -11.41 10.14
C SER A 133 10.71 -12.31 9.87
N ARG A 134 10.90 -12.65 8.60
CA ARG A 134 11.97 -13.53 8.22
C ARG A 134 13.32 -12.87 8.45
N LEU A 135 13.42 -11.58 8.13
CA LEU A 135 14.67 -10.88 8.33
C LEU A 135 15.03 -10.79 9.80
N VAL A 136 14.06 -10.60 10.64
CA VAL A 136 14.33 -10.50 12.05
C VAL A 136 14.74 -11.85 12.61
N ARG A 137 14.09 -12.91 12.17
CA ARG A 137 14.40 -14.20 12.74
C ARG A 137 15.74 -14.74 12.33
N LEU A 138 16.13 -14.54 11.10
CA LEU A 138 17.37 -15.08 10.64
C LEU A 138 18.55 -14.72 11.49
N PRO A 139 18.79 -13.49 11.79
CA PRO A 139 19.94 -13.15 12.58
C PRO A 139 19.84 -13.64 13.99
N LEU A 140 18.68 -13.80 14.50
CA LEU A 140 18.55 -14.19 15.84
C LEU A 140 18.81 -15.61 16.05
N ASN A 141 18.44 -16.42 15.20
CA ASN A 141 18.60 -17.74 15.53
C ASN A 141 19.48 -18.36 14.80
N GLN A 142 19.90 -17.83 14.03
CA GLN A 142 20.79 -18.27 13.38
C GLN A 142 21.03 -19.34 13.74
N VAL A 143 20.79 -19.52 14.21
CA VAL A 143 21.16 -20.35 14.82
C VAL A 143 20.42 -21.49 14.67
N GLY A 144 20.60 -22.38 15.23
CA GLY A 144 20.00 -23.61 15.15
C GLY A 144 18.55 -23.55 14.98
N ALA A 145 18.01 -22.68 15.61
CA ALA A 145 16.62 -22.58 15.53
C ALA A 145 16.19 -22.44 14.16
N LEU A 146 16.95 -21.72 13.42
CA LEU A 146 16.56 -21.48 12.14
C LEU A 146 16.45 -22.72 11.41
N SER A 147 17.32 -23.54 11.58
CA SER A 147 17.26 -24.71 10.85
C SER A 147 16.03 -25.46 11.10
N LYS A 148 15.62 -25.53 12.31
CA LYS A 148 14.48 -26.24 12.51
C LYS A 148 13.39 -25.49 12.09
N ILE A 149 13.46 -24.34 12.10
CA ILE A 149 12.38 -23.58 11.75
C ILE A 149 12.11 -23.84 10.40
N LYS A 150 12.98 -24.06 9.73
CA LYS A 150 12.85 -24.24 8.57
C LYS A 150 12.18 -25.27 8.33
N LYS A 151 12.35 -26.02 9.06
CA LYS A 151 11.74 -27.02 8.94
C LYS A 151 10.51 -26.63 9.33
N THR A 152 10.42 -25.87 9.86
CA THR A 152 9.23 -25.48 10.31
C THR A 152 8.91 -24.34 9.65
N SER A 153 9.63 -24.01 9.36
CA SER A 153 9.57 -23.16 9.08
C SER A 153 9.58 -22.63 8.97
N THR A 154 9.74 -22.88 9.05
CA THR A 154 10.13 -22.67 9.21
C THR A 154 10.31 -22.27 9.10
#